data_66e8c70a52e52a5798cae9a672e4fea0
#
_entry.id   66e8c70a52e52a5798cae9a672e4fea0
#
_cell.length_a   1.000
_cell.length_b   1.000
_cell.length_c   1.000
_cell.angle_alpha   90.00
_cell.angle_beta   90.00
_cell.angle_gamma   90.00
#
_symmetry.space_group_name_H-M   'P 1'
#
loop_
_entity.id
_entity.type
_entity.pdbx_description
1 polymer ?
#
loop_
_entity_poly.entity_id
_entity_poly.type
_entity_poly.pdbx_seq_one_letter_code
_entity_poly.pdbx_strand_id
1 'polypeptide(L)'
;MNKKRQDFIFDLETIGANVFVCPVVDMAYSTFEWNRFLDDPYSFEELADTIQTVKLDIKDQLDNYNCSFKKDDVAWWESLPKEARDKMKPSPNDLTVTEFCDTILTYLRDAGKISYWWSRGNTFDPIILQRHMWSTDNGDALNKALKFYTVRDVRTHIDAKFNYTTRSGFVPVADEEYWKKAFIAHDSTHDVAADILRLQAIHRAENDLDQTDR
;
A
#
# COMPACT_ATOMS: atom_id res chain seq x y z
N MET A 1 21.06 -21.31 -7.58
CA MET A 1 19.75 -20.70 -7.84
C MET A 1 19.57 -19.57 -6.83
N ASN A 2 19.66 -18.31 -7.26
CA ASN A 2 19.27 -17.19 -6.40
C ASN A 2 17.79 -17.38 -6.07
N LYS A 3 17.46 -17.51 -4.77
CA LYS A 3 16.06 -17.49 -4.34
C LYS A 3 15.47 -16.15 -4.77
N LYS A 4 14.44 -16.19 -5.61
CA LYS A 4 13.69 -14.99 -5.97
C LYS A 4 13.25 -14.28 -4.68
N ARG A 5 13.61 -13.01 -4.54
CA ARG A 5 13.18 -12.18 -3.44
C ARG A 5 11.80 -11.63 -3.78
N GLN A 6 10.81 -12.00 -2.97
CA GLN A 6 9.45 -11.50 -3.06
C GLN A 6 9.15 -10.65 -1.82
N ASP A 7 8.68 -9.45 -2.04
CA ASP A 7 8.27 -8.52 -1.00
C ASP A 7 6.77 -8.24 -1.11
N PHE A 8 6.14 -7.86 -0.01
CA PHE A 8 4.74 -7.46 0.07
C PHE A 8 4.68 -5.93 0.21
N ILE A 9 3.71 -5.29 -0.46
CA ILE A 9 3.48 -3.85 -0.36
C ILE A 9 1.99 -3.59 -0.26
N PHE A 10 1.60 -2.55 0.48
CA PHE A 10 0.21 -2.16 0.64
C PHE A 10 0.09 -0.68 0.99
N ASP A 11 -1.12 -0.16 0.76
CA ASP A 11 -1.55 1.19 1.11
C ASP A 11 -2.98 1.16 1.65
N LEU A 12 -3.29 2.01 2.62
CA LEU A 12 -4.59 2.12 3.25
C LEU A 12 -5.17 3.51 3.04
N GLU A 13 -6.38 3.58 2.53
CA GLU A 13 -7.17 4.81 2.59
C GLU A 13 -8.03 4.82 3.86
N THR A 14 -8.01 5.92 4.61
CA THR A 14 -8.65 6.02 5.93
C THR A 14 -9.48 7.28 6.09
N ILE A 15 -10.47 7.25 6.98
CA ILE A 15 -11.18 8.45 7.41
C ILE A 15 -10.47 9.01 8.65
N GLY A 16 -9.57 9.99 8.41
CA GLY A 16 -8.76 10.62 9.43
C GLY A 16 -7.37 10.02 9.61
N ALA A 17 -6.52 10.72 10.37
CA ALA A 17 -5.10 10.42 10.51
C ALA A 17 -4.72 9.84 11.88
N ASN A 18 -5.69 9.57 12.77
CA ASN A 18 -5.39 8.96 14.06
C ASN A 18 -5.36 7.44 13.95
N VAL A 19 -4.16 6.88 13.86
CA VAL A 19 -3.91 5.43 13.67
C VAL A 19 -4.59 4.51 14.71
N PHE A 20 -4.95 5.05 15.86
CA PHE A 20 -5.56 4.26 16.92
C PHE A 20 -7.08 4.09 16.77
N VAL A 21 -7.73 4.96 15.99
CA VAL A 21 -9.20 4.96 15.89
C VAL A 21 -9.74 5.20 14.48
N CYS A 22 -8.94 5.67 13.51
CA CYS A 22 -9.45 5.95 12.18
C CYS A 22 -9.97 4.67 11.51
N PRO A 23 -11.18 4.71 10.91
CA PRO A 23 -11.65 3.59 10.10
C PRO A 23 -10.92 3.55 8.76
N VAL A 24 -10.72 2.35 8.26
CA VAL A 24 -10.16 2.08 6.92
C VAL A 24 -11.29 2.07 5.90
N VAL A 25 -11.10 2.76 4.79
CA VAL A 25 -12.02 2.77 3.64
C VAL A 25 -11.72 1.59 2.74
N ASP A 26 -10.47 1.51 2.26
CA ASP A 26 -9.99 0.38 1.47
C ASP A 26 -8.50 0.12 1.73
N MET A 27 -8.04 -1.02 1.25
CA MET A 27 -6.64 -1.42 1.22
C MET A 27 -6.33 -1.97 -0.16
N ALA A 28 -5.31 -1.41 -0.81
CA ALA A 28 -4.67 -2.05 -1.94
C ALA A 28 -3.41 -2.79 -1.49
N TYR A 29 -3.14 -3.95 -2.07
CA TYR A 29 -1.98 -4.76 -1.72
C TYR A 29 -1.53 -5.65 -2.86
N SER A 30 -0.24 -5.92 -2.90
CA SER A 30 0.38 -6.84 -3.86
C SER A 30 1.68 -7.41 -3.33
N THR A 31 2.18 -8.42 -4.02
CA THR A 31 3.58 -8.84 -3.92
C THR A 31 4.33 -8.48 -5.19
N PHE A 32 5.60 -8.18 -5.05
CA PHE A 32 6.47 -7.91 -6.18
C PHE A 32 7.84 -8.57 -6.04
N GLU A 33 8.49 -8.83 -7.17
CA GLU A 33 9.79 -9.50 -7.24
C GLU A 33 10.89 -8.50 -7.65
N TRP A 34 11.92 -8.35 -6.82
CA TRP A 34 13.03 -7.43 -7.07
C TRP A 34 13.84 -7.73 -8.33
N ASN A 35 13.97 -9.01 -8.70
CA ASN A 35 14.67 -9.38 -9.92
C ASN A 35 13.93 -8.92 -11.17
N ARG A 36 12.60 -8.79 -11.14
CA ARG A 36 11.84 -8.23 -12.27
C ARG A 36 12.23 -6.78 -12.55
N PHE A 37 12.63 -6.00 -11.55
CA PHE A 37 13.04 -4.62 -11.76
C PHE A 37 14.16 -4.45 -12.80
N LEU A 38 15.00 -5.46 -12.97
CA LEU A 38 16.11 -5.46 -13.94
C LEU A 38 15.76 -6.21 -15.24
N ASP A 39 15.17 -7.40 -15.09
CA ASP A 39 15.02 -8.36 -16.18
C ASP A 39 13.71 -8.18 -16.99
N ASP A 40 12.62 -7.77 -16.32
CA ASP A 40 11.27 -7.68 -16.85
C ASP A 40 10.47 -6.64 -16.04
N PRO A 41 10.78 -5.34 -16.20
CA PRO A 41 10.24 -4.29 -15.34
C PRO A 41 8.72 -4.17 -15.46
N TYR A 42 8.09 -3.88 -14.31
CA TYR A 42 6.66 -3.62 -14.24
C TYR A 42 6.28 -2.35 -14.99
N SER A 43 5.11 -2.36 -15.65
CA SER A 43 4.44 -1.14 -16.11
C SER A 43 3.35 -0.70 -15.12
N PHE A 44 2.89 0.55 -15.25
CA PHE A 44 1.80 1.06 -14.42
C PHE A 44 0.50 0.30 -14.68
N GLU A 45 0.19 0.03 -15.96
CA GLU A 45 -1.02 -0.69 -16.37
C GLU A 45 -1.03 -2.11 -15.82
N GLU A 46 0.09 -2.85 -15.96
CA GLU A 46 0.21 -4.19 -15.39
C GLU A 46 -0.05 -4.17 -13.87
N LEU A 47 0.54 -3.22 -13.16
CA LEU A 47 0.36 -3.10 -11.72
C LEU A 47 -1.08 -2.74 -11.37
N ALA A 48 -1.67 -1.75 -12.05
CA ALA A 48 -3.05 -1.34 -11.81
C ALA A 48 -4.06 -2.49 -12.03
N ASP A 49 -3.78 -3.37 -13.01
CA ASP A 49 -4.62 -4.52 -13.32
C ASP A 49 -4.43 -5.71 -12.35
N THR A 50 -3.28 -5.82 -11.70
CA THR A 50 -2.91 -7.00 -10.89
C THR A 50 -2.94 -6.78 -9.39
N ILE A 51 -2.84 -5.52 -8.93
CA ILE A 51 -2.95 -5.16 -7.50
C ILE A 51 -4.35 -5.51 -7.01
N GLN A 52 -4.40 -6.18 -5.88
CA GLN A 52 -5.66 -6.54 -5.24
C GLN A 52 -6.15 -5.37 -4.38
N THR A 53 -7.47 -5.18 -4.36
CA THR A 53 -8.10 -4.16 -3.51
C THR A 53 -9.27 -4.76 -2.76
N VAL A 54 -9.37 -4.44 -1.48
CA VAL A 54 -10.51 -4.78 -0.63
C VAL A 54 -11.04 -3.54 0.04
N LYS A 55 -12.33 -3.43 0.15
CA LYS A 55 -13.03 -2.33 0.82
C LYS A 55 -13.63 -2.82 2.13
N LEU A 56 -13.56 -2.01 3.17
CA LEU A 56 -14.04 -2.37 4.50
C LEU A 56 -15.38 -1.72 4.83
N ASP A 57 -16.22 -2.44 5.55
CA ASP A 57 -17.44 -1.90 6.13
C ASP A 57 -17.09 -0.90 7.26
N ILE A 58 -17.31 0.38 6.98
CA ILE A 58 -17.07 1.46 7.94
C ILE A 58 -17.99 1.31 9.15
N LYS A 59 -19.24 0.86 8.95
CA LYS A 59 -20.18 0.69 10.04
C LYS A 59 -19.75 -0.42 11.01
N ASP A 60 -19.26 -1.54 10.51
CA ASP A 60 -18.70 -2.62 11.34
C ASP A 60 -17.54 -2.10 12.21
N GLN A 61 -16.62 -1.30 11.61
CA GLN A 61 -15.50 -0.71 12.34
C GLN A 61 -15.94 0.25 13.46
N LEU A 62 -16.98 1.05 13.22
CA LEU A 62 -17.52 1.98 14.23
C LEU A 62 -18.24 1.25 15.35
N ASP A 63 -19.05 0.24 15.02
CA ASP A 63 -19.90 -0.45 15.98
C ASP A 63 -19.11 -1.46 16.83
N ASN A 64 -18.12 -2.13 16.26
CA ASN A 64 -17.50 -3.31 16.86
C ASN A 64 -16.01 -3.13 17.23
N TYR A 65 -15.30 -2.13 16.63
CA TYR A 65 -13.84 -2.01 16.78
C TYR A 65 -13.37 -0.65 17.33
N ASN A 66 -14.27 0.10 17.98
CA ASN A 66 -13.97 1.40 18.59
C ASN A 66 -13.35 2.42 17.61
N CYS A 67 -13.63 2.29 16.32
CA CYS A 67 -13.21 3.29 15.35
C CYS A 67 -14.05 4.56 15.47
N SER A 68 -13.45 5.69 15.13
CA SER A 68 -14.12 6.99 15.12
C SER A 68 -13.42 7.96 14.18
N PHE A 69 -14.13 8.98 13.74
CA PHE A 69 -13.61 10.06 12.91
C PHE A 69 -14.28 11.40 13.25
N LYS A 70 -13.71 12.49 12.79
CA LYS A 70 -14.24 13.85 12.98
C LYS A 70 -14.96 14.33 11.73
N LYS A 71 -15.78 15.39 11.87
CA LYS A 71 -16.43 16.03 10.72
C LYS A 71 -15.42 16.57 9.71
N ASP A 72 -14.29 17.08 10.17
CA ASP A 72 -13.24 17.60 9.30
C ASP A 72 -12.60 16.50 8.43
N ASP A 73 -12.51 15.27 8.94
CA ASP A 73 -12.01 14.13 8.19
C ASP A 73 -12.94 13.80 7.02
N VAL A 74 -14.27 13.86 7.25
CA VAL A 74 -15.27 13.68 6.18
C VAL A 74 -15.23 14.82 5.18
N ALA A 75 -15.11 16.08 5.65
CA ALA A 75 -15.03 17.25 4.78
C ALA A 75 -13.80 17.20 3.85
N TRP A 76 -12.69 16.65 4.33
CA TRP A 76 -11.52 16.40 3.50
C TRP A 76 -11.84 15.42 2.37
N TRP A 77 -12.47 14.29 2.66
CA TRP A 77 -12.91 13.32 1.66
C TRP A 77 -13.87 13.94 0.64
N GLU A 78 -14.82 14.78 1.09
CA GLU A 78 -15.75 15.48 0.22
C GLU A 78 -15.05 16.45 -0.74
N SER A 79 -13.83 16.91 -0.42
CA SER A 79 -13.02 17.78 -1.27
C SER A 79 -12.27 17.04 -2.39
N LEU A 80 -12.17 15.71 -2.31
CA LEU A 80 -11.45 14.90 -3.29
C LEU A 80 -12.22 14.74 -4.61
N PRO A 81 -11.55 14.30 -5.69
CA PRO A 81 -12.22 13.93 -6.93
C PRO A 81 -13.34 12.91 -6.71
N LYS A 82 -14.34 12.90 -7.61
CA LYS A 82 -15.53 12.06 -7.47
C LYS A 82 -15.17 10.58 -7.34
N GLU A 83 -14.18 10.12 -8.08
CA GLU A 83 -13.70 8.72 -8.12
C GLU A 83 -13.22 8.27 -6.74
N ALA A 84 -12.42 9.09 -6.06
CA ALA A 84 -11.97 8.82 -4.69
C ALA A 84 -13.14 8.87 -3.69
N ARG A 85 -14.01 9.90 -3.79
CA ARG A 85 -15.19 10.02 -2.90
C ARG A 85 -16.16 8.84 -2.99
N ASP A 86 -16.32 8.29 -4.20
CA ASP A 86 -17.24 7.18 -4.42
C ASP A 86 -16.82 5.91 -3.64
N LYS A 87 -15.54 5.78 -3.29
CA LYS A 87 -15.04 4.70 -2.42
C LYS A 87 -15.63 4.71 -1.01
N MET A 88 -16.01 5.88 -0.48
CA MET A 88 -16.65 5.98 0.83
C MET A 88 -18.10 5.46 0.87
N LYS A 89 -18.74 5.30 -0.28
CA LYS A 89 -20.13 4.83 -0.33
C LYS A 89 -20.19 3.36 0.11
N PRO A 90 -21.07 3.00 1.07
CA PRO A 90 -21.25 1.62 1.47
C PRO A 90 -21.62 0.74 0.27
N SER A 91 -21.10 -0.48 0.27
CA SER A 91 -21.39 -1.52 -0.72
C SER A 91 -21.72 -2.84 -0.02
N PRO A 92 -22.60 -3.67 -0.57
CA PRO A 92 -22.87 -4.99 -0.01
C PRO A 92 -21.68 -5.95 -0.06
N ASN A 93 -20.62 -5.58 -0.78
CA ASN A 93 -19.38 -6.34 -0.89
C ASN A 93 -18.29 -5.82 0.07
N ASP A 94 -18.56 -4.79 0.88
CA ASP A 94 -17.62 -4.29 1.86
C ASP A 94 -17.40 -5.37 2.94
N LEU A 95 -16.13 -5.64 3.26
CA LEU A 95 -15.75 -6.69 4.19
C LEU A 95 -15.85 -6.19 5.65
N THR A 96 -16.35 -7.02 6.53
CA THR A 96 -16.16 -6.84 7.97
C THR A 96 -14.66 -6.88 8.31
N VAL A 97 -14.26 -6.35 9.46
CA VAL A 97 -12.85 -6.40 9.90
C VAL A 97 -12.33 -7.85 9.98
N THR A 98 -13.17 -8.78 10.41
CA THR A 98 -12.80 -10.20 10.47
C THR A 98 -12.55 -10.78 9.08
N GLU A 99 -13.46 -10.58 8.13
CA GLU A 99 -13.30 -11.04 6.74
C GLU A 99 -12.10 -10.39 6.06
N PHE A 100 -11.85 -9.12 6.32
CA PHE A 100 -10.66 -8.42 5.86
C PHE A 100 -9.37 -9.10 6.37
N CYS A 101 -9.28 -9.35 7.67
CA CYS A 101 -8.12 -9.99 8.26
C CYS A 101 -7.88 -11.39 7.68
N ASP A 102 -8.93 -12.18 7.52
CA ASP A 102 -8.86 -13.53 6.92
C ASP A 102 -8.44 -13.46 5.45
N THR A 103 -8.91 -12.47 4.70
CA THR A 103 -8.55 -12.24 3.30
C THR A 103 -7.05 -11.96 3.17
N ILE A 104 -6.52 -11.03 3.97
CA ILE A 104 -5.10 -10.67 3.94
C ILE A 104 -4.21 -11.86 4.38
N LEU A 105 -4.59 -12.58 5.42
CA LEU A 105 -3.83 -13.77 5.87
C LEU A 105 -3.85 -14.88 4.83
N THR A 106 -4.96 -15.08 4.15
CA THR A 106 -5.06 -16.04 3.05
C THR A 106 -4.14 -15.66 1.90
N TYR A 107 -4.17 -14.39 1.48
CA TYR A 107 -3.26 -13.89 0.44
C TYR A 107 -1.78 -14.09 0.82
N LEU A 108 -1.40 -13.72 2.04
CA LEU A 108 -0.01 -13.87 2.51
C LEU A 108 0.44 -15.33 2.59
N ARG A 109 -0.47 -16.24 2.99
CA ARG A 109 -0.20 -17.68 3.00
C ARG A 109 0.03 -18.21 1.58
N ASP A 110 -0.82 -17.80 0.63
CA ASP A 110 -0.77 -18.29 -0.76
C ASP A 110 0.42 -17.67 -1.51
N ALA A 111 0.79 -16.43 -1.21
CA ALA A 111 2.02 -15.80 -1.69
C ALA A 111 3.30 -16.49 -1.19
N GLY A 112 3.25 -17.18 -0.08
CA GLY A 112 4.37 -17.94 0.48
C GLY A 112 5.36 -17.06 1.27
N LYS A 113 6.65 -17.20 1.00
CA LYS A 113 7.67 -16.52 1.80
C LYS A 113 7.83 -15.05 1.38
N ILE A 114 7.43 -14.14 2.23
CA ILE A 114 7.69 -12.71 2.11
C ILE A 114 9.02 -12.36 2.79
N SER A 115 9.88 -11.59 2.10
CA SER A 115 11.17 -11.15 2.63
C SER A 115 11.03 -9.86 3.43
N TYR A 116 10.37 -8.85 2.86
CA TYR A 116 10.07 -7.57 3.49
C TYR A 116 8.65 -7.14 3.14
N TRP A 117 8.08 -6.27 3.97
CA TRP A 117 6.79 -5.65 3.71
C TRP A 117 6.91 -4.13 3.78
N TRP A 118 6.22 -3.46 2.86
CA TRP A 118 6.41 -2.07 2.53
C TRP A 118 5.10 -1.30 2.64
N SER A 119 5.21 -0.05 3.10
CA SER A 119 4.15 0.96 2.99
C SER A 119 4.79 2.34 2.84
N ARG A 120 4.00 3.34 2.48
CA ARG A 120 4.45 4.73 2.44
C ARG A 120 4.19 5.41 3.79
N GLY A 121 4.91 5.02 4.81
CA GLY A 121 4.81 5.56 6.17
C GLY A 121 4.66 4.47 7.23
N ASN A 122 5.77 3.97 7.74
CA ASN A 122 5.80 2.91 8.76
C ASN A 122 5.01 3.19 10.03
N THR A 123 4.74 4.45 10.32
CA THR A 123 4.01 4.89 11.51
C THR A 123 2.52 5.06 11.27
N PHE A 124 2.02 4.70 10.09
CA PHE A 124 0.62 4.82 9.73
C PHE A 124 0.02 3.46 9.31
N ASP A 125 0.13 3.08 8.04
CA ASP A 125 -0.51 1.87 7.52
C ASP A 125 -0.17 0.58 8.27
N PRO A 126 1.11 0.30 8.62
CA PRO A 126 1.45 -0.90 9.37
C PRO A 126 0.83 -0.96 10.76
N ILE A 127 0.67 0.19 11.42
CA ILE A 127 0.06 0.26 12.75
C ILE A 127 -1.45 -0.04 12.66
N ILE A 128 -2.12 0.52 11.64
CA ILE A 128 -3.56 0.31 11.43
C ILE A 128 -3.83 -1.16 11.06
N LEU A 129 -3.05 -1.74 10.15
CA LEU A 129 -3.17 -3.16 9.81
C LEU A 129 -2.98 -4.04 11.03
N GLN A 130 -1.92 -3.81 11.83
CA GLN A 130 -1.68 -4.55 13.06
C GLN A 130 -2.82 -4.39 14.06
N ARG A 131 -3.37 -3.17 14.23
CA ARG A 131 -4.52 -2.92 15.10
C ARG A 131 -5.71 -3.82 14.75
N HIS A 132 -6.10 -3.89 13.47
CA HIS A 132 -7.20 -4.75 13.05
C HIS A 132 -6.89 -6.24 13.25
N MET A 133 -5.67 -6.67 12.94
CA MET A 133 -5.26 -8.06 13.17
C MET A 133 -5.28 -8.45 14.64
N TRP A 134 -4.84 -7.57 15.54
CA TRP A 134 -4.91 -7.83 16.99
C TRP A 134 -6.33 -7.78 17.53
N SER A 135 -7.20 -6.93 16.98
CA SER A 135 -8.61 -6.85 17.42
C SER A 135 -9.46 -8.05 17.00
N THR A 136 -8.96 -8.89 16.11
CA THR A 136 -9.61 -10.13 15.63
C THR A 136 -8.84 -11.39 16.02
N ASP A 137 -7.94 -11.30 17.01
CA ASP A 137 -7.07 -12.40 17.46
C ASP A 137 -6.12 -12.98 16.37
N ASN A 138 -5.93 -12.25 15.28
CA ASN A 138 -5.08 -12.63 14.15
C ASN A 138 -3.65 -12.06 14.22
N GLY A 139 -3.28 -11.33 15.28
CA GLY A 139 -1.99 -10.65 15.42
C GLY A 139 -0.79 -11.60 15.35
N ASP A 140 -0.88 -12.75 15.99
CA ASP A 140 0.20 -13.76 15.94
C ASP A 140 0.34 -14.38 14.55
N ALA A 141 -0.76 -14.58 13.83
CA ALA A 141 -0.74 -15.08 12.46
C ALA A 141 -0.07 -14.06 11.52
N LEU A 142 -0.42 -12.78 11.65
CA LEU A 142 0.25 -11.70 10.91
C LEU A 142 1.76 -11.68 11.23
N ASN A 143 2.16 -11.70 12.49
CA ASN A 143 3.57 -11.68 12.90
C ASN A 143 4.36 -12.91 12.41
N LYS A 144 3.68 -14.03 12.18
CA LYS A 144 4.28 -15.21 11.58
C LYS A 144 4.53 -15.00 10.07
N ALA A 145 3.60 -14.40 9.36
CA ALA A 145 3.69 -14.12 7.93
C ALA A 145 4.63 -12.93 7.64
N LEU A 146 4.43 -11.82 8.34
CA LEU A 146 5.17 -10.57 8.20
C LEU A 146 5.90 -10.22 9.50
N LYS A 147 7.21 -10.47 9.54
CA LYS A 147 8.00 -10.18 10.75
C LYS A 147 8.08 -8.67 10.99
N PHE A 148 7.82 -8.21 12.20
CA PHE A 148 7.81 -6.78 12.53
C PHE A 148 9.11 -6.05 12.17
N TYR A 149 10.26 -6.73 12.27
CA TYR A 149 11.58 -6.17 11.93
C TYR A 149 11.87 -6.16 10.41
N THR A 150 10.99 -6.71 9.58
CA THR A 150 11.13 -6.68 8.11
C THR A 150 10.28 -5.59 7.46
N VAL A 151 9.57 -4.76 8.24
CA VAL A 151 8.85 -3.60 7.72
C VAL A 151 9.82 -2.60 7.09
N ARG A 152 9.43 -1.99 5.99
CA ARG A 152 10.19 -0.98 5.24
C ARG A 152 9.28 0.17 4.87
N ASP A 153 9.85 1.37 4.87
CA ASP A 153 9.18 2.60 4.49
C ASP A 153 9.65 3.05 3.11
N VAL A 154 8.70 3.14 2.17
CA VAL A 154 9.01 3.56 0.80
C VAL A 154 9.58 4.97 0.76
N ARG A 155 8.97 5.91 1.50
CA ARG A 155 9.40 7.32 1.55
C ARG A 155 10.82 7.44 2.10
N THR A 156 11.08 6.81 3.24
CA THR A 156 12.41 6.84 3.87
C THR A 156 13.47 6.18 2.98
N HIS A 157 13.12 5.08 2.29
CA HIS A 157 14.04 4.42 1.37
C HIS A 157 14.43 5.34 0.21
N ILE A 158 13.44 6.01 -0.40
CA ILE A 158 13.65 6.98 -1.48
C ILE A 158 14.50 8.15 -0.98
N ASP A 159 14.12 8.77 0.12
CA ASP A 159 14.82 9.94 0.67
C ASP A 159 16.28 9.63 1.00
N ALA A 160 16.55 8.46 1.57
CA ALA A 160 17.92 8.03 1.88
C ALA A 160 18.79 7.86 0.62
N LYS A 161 18.21 7.39 -0.50
CA LYS A 161 18.92 7.23 -1.77
C LYS A 161 19.23 8.57 -2.45
N PHE A 162 18.39 9.56 -2.26
CA PHE A 162 18.58 10.91 -2.79
C PHE A 162 19.11 11.90 -1.74
N ASN A 163 19.76 11.42 -0.67
CA ASN A 163 20.33 12.26 0.39
C ASN A 163 19.30 13.25 0.98
N TYR A 164 18.03 12.81 1.11
CA TYR A 164 16.93 13.63 1.64
C TYR A 164 16.63 14.90 0.84
N THR A 165 16.95 14.91 -0.44
CA THR A 165 16.70 16.07 -1.33
C THR A 165 15.33 16.03 -1.98
N THR A 166 14.64 14.88 -1.93
CA THR A 166 13.29 14.75 -2.45
C THR A 166 12.27 15.26 -1.44
N ARG A 167 11.20 15.88 -1.94
CA ARG A 167 10.08 16.25 -1.09
C ARG A 167 9.16 15.04 -0.91
N SER A 168 8.95 14.60 0.34
CA SER A 168 8.02 13.51 0.69
C SER A 168 8.31 12.17 -0.03
N GLY A 169 9.58 11.93 -0.42
CA GLY A 169 9.99 10.70 -1.09
C GLY A 169 9.38 10.51 -2.49
N PHE A 170 9.10 11.60 -3.19
CA PHE A 170 8.68 11.55 -4.60
C PHE A 170 9.91 11.56 -5.52
N VAL A 171 9.98 10.58 -6.40
CA VAL A 171 11.01 10.45 -7.44
C VAL A 171 10.31 10.41 -8.79
N PRO A 172 10.79 11.12 -9.80
CA PRO A 172 10.38 10.89 -11.16
C PRO A 172 10.66 9.44 -11.57
N VAL A 173 9.73 8.79 -12.22
CA VAL A 173 9.90 7.46 -12.80
C VAL A 173 9.83 7.54 -14.32
N ALA A 174 10.41 6.56 -14.99
CA ALA A 174 10.29 6.48 -16.44
C ALA A 174 8.81 6.48 -16.84
N ASP A 175 8.52 7.14 -17.97
CA ASP A 175 7.16 7.27 -18.52
C ASP A 175 6.12 7.94 -17.60
N GLU A 176 6.60 8.71 -16.61
CA GLU A 176 5.72 9.39 -15.64
C GLU A 176 4.66 10.26 -16.34
N GLU A 177 4.99 10.92 -17.46
CA GLU A 177 4.02 11.71 -18.23
C GLU A 177 2.89 10.87 -18.80
N TYR A 178 3.15 9.58 -19.10
CA TYR A 178 2.17 8.67 -19.63
C TYR A 178 1.19 8.21 -18.54
N TRP A 179 1.70 7.62 -17.46
CA TRP A 179 0.83 7.07 -16.43
C TRP A 179 0.22 8.15 -15.51
N LYS A 180 0.82 9.32 -15.37
CA LYS A 180 0.20 10.45 -14.65
C LYS A 180 -1.19 10.82 -15.17
N LYS A 181 -1.49 10.59 -16.43
CA LYS A 181 -2.82 10.84 -16.98
C LYS A 181 -3.87 9.85 -16.48
N ALA A 182 -3.45 8.63 -16.17
CA ALA A 182 -4.29 7.59 -15.61
C ALA A 182 -4.29 7.58 -14.07
N PHE A 183 -3.33 8.24 -13.44
CA PHE A 183 -3.14 8.24 -11.99
C PHE A 183 -4.22 9.05 -11.29
N ILE A 184 -4.88 8.43 -10.35
CA ILE A 184 -5.86 9.05 -9.45
C ILE A 184 -5.22 9.10 -8.06
N ALA A 185 -4.96 10.30 -7.56
CA ALA A 185 -4.44 10.50 -6.21
C ALA A 185 -5.46 10.02 -5.17
N HIS A 186 -4.99 9.41 -4.10
CA HIS A 186 -5.83 8.78 -3.07
C HIS A 186 -6.69 7.62 -3.61
N ASP A 187 -6.19 6.97 -4.64
CA ASP A 187 -6.59 5.64 -5.04
C ASP A 187 -5.51 4.67 -4.59
N SER A 188 -5.80 3.85 -3.59
CA SER A 188 -4.83 2.95 -2.97
C SER A 188 -4.13 2.03 -3.98
N THR A 189 -4.84 1.59 -5.03
CA THR A 189 -4.25 0.78 -6.12
C THR A 189 -3.19 1.56 -6.89
N HIS A 190 -3.51 2.81 -7.25
CA HIS A 190 -2.58 3.67 -7.98
C HIS A 190 -1.40 4.10 -7.11
N ASP A 191 -1.62 4.32 -5.82
CA ASP A 191 -0.55 4.67 -4.89
C ASP A 191 0.42 3.50 -4.68
N VAL A 192 -0.06 2.27 -4.54
CA VAL A 192 0.77 1.05 -4.50
C VAL A 192 1.54 0.87 -5.82
N ALA A 193 0.88 1.03 -6.98
CA ALA A 193 1.53 0.90 -8.28
C ALA A 193 2.67 1.92 -8.45
N ALA A 194 2.41 3.18 -8.11
CA ALA A 194 3.41 4.25 -8.17
C ALA A 194 4.60 3.98 -7.23
N ASP A 195 4.36 3.40 -6.06
CA ASP A 195 5.42 3.07 -5.12
C ASP A 195 6.31 1.92 -5.59
N ILE A 196 5.73 0.88 -6.19
CA ILE A 196 6.51 -0.18 -6.82
C ILE A 196 7.39 0.39 -7.96
N LEU A 197 6.83 1.26 -8.80
CA LEU A 197 7.58 1.90 -9.89
C LEU A 197 8.71 2.79 -9.38
N ARG A 198 8.51 3.49 -8.26
CA ARG A 198 9.58 4.30 -7.63
C ARG A 198 10.70 3.43 -7.08
N LEU A 199 10.36 2.32 -6.40
CA LEU A 199 11.35 1.35 -5.95
C LEU A 199 12.10 0.73 -7.13
N GLN A 200 11.41 0.43 -8.22
CA GLN A 200 11.99 -0.08 -9.46
C GLN A 200 12.96 0.92 -10.08
N ALA A 201 12.56 2.19 -10.22
CA ALA A 201 13.40 3.25 -10.79
C ALA A 201 14.72 3.41 -10.00
N ILE A 202 14.64 3.41 -8.67
CA ILE A 202 15.84 3.49 -7.82
C ILE A 202 16.74 2.27 -8.04
N HIS A 203 16.14 1.08 -8.02
CA HIS A 203 16.91 -0.16 -8.18
C HIS A 203 17.61 -0.25 -9.54
N ARG A 204 16.95 0.19 -10.61
CA ARG A 204 17.52 0.27 -11.97
C ARG A 204 18.66 1.29 -12.04
N ALA A 205 18.46 2.48 -11.48
CA ALA A 205 19.50 3.52 -11.44
C ALA A 205 20.75 3.08 -10.66
N GLU A 206 20.59 2.32 -9.57
CA GLU A 206 21.70 1.75 -8.80
C GLU A 206 22.51 0.69 -9.58
N ASN A 207 21.90 0.07 -10.58
CA ASN A 207 22.53 -0.93 -11.43
C ASN A 207 22.94 -0.38 -12.81
N ASP A 208 22.95 0.95 -12.96
CA ASP A 208 23.35 1.69 -14.19
C ASP A 208 22.57 1.32 -15.46
N LEU A 209 21.38 0.73 -15.32
CA LEU A 209 20.58 0.27 -16.48
C LEU A 209 19.85 1.41 -17.19
N ASP A 210 19.63 2.54 -16.51
CA ASP A 210 18.93 3.70 -17.06
C ASP A 210 19.88 4.82 -17.53
N GLN A 211 21.21 4.62 -17.47
CA GLN A 211 22.21 5.60 -17.90
C GLN A 211 22.64 5.49 -19.36
N THR A 212 22.20 4.43 -20.06
CA THR A 212 22.67 4.15 -21.45
C THR A 212 21.90 4.90 -22.53
N ASP A 213 20.85 5.65 -22.19
CA ASP A 213 20.00 6.39 -23.16
C ASP A 213 20.00 7.92 -22.92
N ARG A 214 21.12 8.50 -22.40
CA ARG A 214 21.29 9.95 -22.30
C ARG A 214 22.36 10.48 -23.22
#